data_13312a50fe64a90aa4ae5c3b77c7745f
#
_entry.id   13312a50fe64a90aa4ae5c3b77c7745f
#
_cell.length_a   1.000
_cell.length_b   1.000
_cell.length_c   1.000
_cell.angle_alpha   90.00
_cell.angle_beta   90.00
_cell.angle_gamma   90.00
#
_symmetry.space_group_name_H-M   'P 1'
#
loop_
_entity.id
_entity.type
_entity.pdbx_description
1 polymer ?
#
loop_
_entity_poly.entity_id
_entity_poly.type
_entity_poly.pdbx_seq_one_letter_code
_entity_poly.pdbx_strand_id
1 'polypeptide(L)'
;MADELWACAYRAMKALRILVVEDDALIAALLSELLAGMGHDVCATAATEAHAVTAAARHRPDLMIVDAALARGSGVSAVEEILRAGPVAHLFVSGDPGTVQALRPNAVVIRKPFRERELVSAIESAINAAAVG
;
A
#
# COMPACT_ATOMS: atom_id res chain seq x y z
N MET A 1 -11.73 -24.13 8.27
CA MET A 1 -10.28 -24.41 8.31
C MET A 1 -9.46 -23.30 7.65
N ALA A 2 -9.62 -23.08 6.34
CA ALA A 2 -8.91 -22.00 5.66
C ALA A 2 -9.24 -20.63 6.24
N ASP A 3 -10.50 -20.41 6.60
CA ASP A 3 -10.95 -19.14 7.19
C ASP A 3 -10.39 -18.91 8.58
N GLU A 4 -10.19 -19.96 9.35
CA GLU A 4 -9.59 -19.87 10.70
C GLU A 4 -8.11 -19.53 10.61
N LEU A 5 -7.38 -20.14 9.66
CA LEU A 5 -5.97 -19.85 9.44
C LEU A 5 -5.76 -18.42 8.99
N TRP A 6 -6.62 -17.96 8.08
CA TRP A 6 -6.57 -16.59 7.61
C TRP A 6 -6.87 -15.60 8.73
N ALA A 7 -7.89 -15.86 9.55
CA ALA A 7 -8.25 -15.01 10.67
C ALA A 7 -7.16 -14.97 11.74
N CYS A 8 -6.43 -16.07 11.94
CA CYS A 8 -5.31 -16.15 12.86
C CYS A 8 -4.14 -15.29 12.39
N ALA A 9 -3.76 -15.40 11.11
CA ALA A 9 -2.72 -14.57 10.52
C ALA A 9 -3.07 -13.09 10.61
N TYR A 10 -4.32 -12.77 10.35
CA TYR A 10 -4.87 -11.43 10.42
C TYR A 10 -4.71 -10.82 11.82
N ARG A 11 -5.09 -11.58 12.85
CA ARG A 11 -5.00 -11.10 14.24
C ARG A 11 -3.57 -10.99 14.75
N ALA A 12 -2.65 -11.78 14.17
CA ALA A 12 -1.24 -11.75 14.54
C ALA A 12 -0.52 -10.53 13.93
N MET A 13 -1.12 -9.90 12.91
CA MET A 13 -0.54 -8.72 12.30
C MET A 13 -0.55 -7.54 13.26
N LYS A 14 0.61 -6.91 13.41
CA LYS A 14 0.73 -5.66 14.15
C LYS A 14 -0.13 -4.60 13.47
N ALA A 15 -0.81 -3.77 14.25
CA ALA A 15 -1.51 -2.59 13.76
C ALA A 15 -0.49 -1.62 13.12
N LEU A 16 -0.75 -1.22 11.89
CA LEU A 16 0.14 -0.37 11.11
C LEU A 16 -0.48 1.00 10.89
N ARG A 17 0.37 2.00 10.77
CA ARG A 17 -0.01 3.32 10.27
C ARG A 17 0.21 3.31 8.77
N ILE A 18 -0.86 3.50 8.02
CA ILE A 18 -0.86 3.31 6.57
C ILE A 18 -1.20 4.61 5.84
N LEU A 19 -0.38 4.94 4.85
CA LEU A 19 -0.68 5.99 3.88
C LEU A 19 -1.30 5.34 2.65
N VAL A 20 -2.49 5.79 2.28
CA VAL A 20 -3.19 5.34 1.07
C VAL A 20 -3.00 6.39 -0.01
N VAL A 21 -2.44 6.00 -1.14
CA VAL A 21 -2.24 6.87 -2.31
C VAL A 21 -3.18 6.41 -3.42
N GLU A 22 -4.25 7.16 -3.63
CA GLU A 22 -5.33 6.84 -4.57
C GLU A 22 -6.03 8.13 -4.98
N ASP A 23 -6.17 8.36 -6.27
CA ASP A 23 -6.80 9.58 -6.79
C ASP A 23 -8.33 9.53 -6.83
N ASP A 24 -8.93 8.35 -6.81
CA ASP A 24 -10.38 8.21 -6.70
C ASP A 24 -10.79 8.24 -5.22
N ALA A 25 -11.49 9.31 -4.84
CA ALA A 25 -11.87 9.54 -3.44
C ALA A 25 -12.76 8.41 -2.87
N LEU A 26 -13.63 7.83 -3.70
CA LEU A 26 -14.49 6.74 -3.26
C LEU A 26 -13.66 5.48 -2.99
N ILE A 27 -12.76 5.14 -3.88
CA ILE A 27 -11.89 3.99 -3.72
C ILE A 27 -10.98 4.18 -2.50
N ALA A 28 -10.43 5.37 -2.31
CA ALA A 28 -9.62 5.68 -1.14
C ALA A 28 -10.41 5.51 0.16
N ALA A 29 -11.66 5.94 0.19
CA ALA A 29 -12.53 5.80 1.35
C ALA A 29 -12.86 4.33 1.64
N LEU A 30 -13.20 3.55 0.61
CA LEU A 30 -13.51 2.13 0.76
C LEU A 30 -12.29 1.34 1.25
N LEU A 31 -11.12 1.61 0.69
CA LEU A 31 -9.89 0.98 1.11
C LEU A 31 -9.54 1.35 2.56
N SER A 32 -9.74 2.61 2.93
CA SER A 32 -9.50 3.08 4.30
C SER A 32 -10.42 2.38 5.31
N GLU A 33 -11.69 2.18 4.96
CA GLU A 33 -12.62 1.44 5.81
C GLU A 33 -12.19 -0.03 5.95
N LEU A 34 -11.77 -0.65 4.87
CA LEU A 34 -11.31 -2.03 4.89
C LEU A 34 -10.10 -2.17 5.81
N LEU A 35 -9.13 -1.29 5.68
CA LEU A 35 -7.91 -1.30 6.50
C LEU A 35 -8.22 -1.04 7.99
N ALA A 36 -9.14 -0.11 8.27
CA ALA A 36 -9.58 0.14 9.64
C ALA A 36 -10.25 -1.09 10.25
N GLY A 37 -11.06 -1.80 9.46
CA GLY A 37 -11.67 -3.07 9.88
C GLY A 37 -10.64 -4.15 10.19
N MET A 38 -9.48 -4.09 9.57
CA MET A 38 -8.33 -4.96 9.85
C MET A 38 -7.55 -4.56 11.10
N GLY A 39 -7.89 -3.44 11.73
CA GLY A 39 -7.19 -2.95 12.90
C GLY A 39 -6.03 -2.00 12.60
N HIS A 40 -5.88 -1.57 11.36
CA HIS A 40 -4.84 -0.61 10.98
C HIS A 40 -5.36 0.82 11.08
N ASP A 41 -4.43 1.77 11.17
CA ASP A 41 -4.72 3.19 11.20
C ASP A 41 -4.32 3.82 9.86
N VAL A 42 -5.30 4.35 9.12
CA VAL A 42 -4.99 5.11 7.90
C VAL A 42 -4.65 6.53 8.33
N CYS A 43 -3.35 6.81 8.41
CA CYS A 43 -2.87 8.09 8.93
C CYS A 43 -3.04 9.25 7.94
N ALA A 44 -3.14 8.95 6.64
CA ALA A 44 -3.40 9.95 5.61
C ALA A 44 -3.81 9.28 4.31
N THR A 45 -4.47 10.05 3.44
CA THR A 45 -4.72 9.69 2.05
C THR A 45 -4.14 10.78 1.17
N ALA A 46 -3.63 10.41 -0.01
CA ALA A 46 -3.07 11.35 -0.97
C ALA A 46 -3.58 11.01 -2.36
N ALA A 47 -3.91 12.01 -3.15
CA ALA A 47 -4.51 11.83 -4.47
C ALA A 47 -3.54 12.09 -5.64
N THR A 48 -2.37 12.66 -5.37
CA THR A 48 -1.38 13.00 -6.39
C THR A 48 0.00 12.57 -5.96
N GLU A 49 0.92 12.49 -6.92
CA GLU A 49 2.32 12.19 -6.65
C GLU A 49 2.92 13.18 -5.62
N ALA A 50 2.75 14.47 -5.86
CA ALA A 50 3.31 15.50 -4.98
C ALA A 50 2.73 15.41 -3.56
N HIS A 51 1.43 15.19 -3.46
CA HIS A 51 0.78 15.07 -2.16
C HIS A 51 1.24 13.81 -1.41
N ALA A 52 1.46 12.71 -2.13
CA ALA A 52 1.97 11.47 -1.54
C ALA A 52 3.36 11.69 -0.91
N VAL A 53 4.24 12.39 -1.60
CA VAL A 53 5.59 12.69 -1.10
C VAL A 53 5.51 13.54 0.18
N THR A 54 4.70 14.58 0.17
CA THR A 54 4.49 15.46 1.33
C THR A 54 3.88 14.68 2.50
N ALA A 55 2.87 13.87 2.24
CA ALA A 55 2.19 13.09 3.27
C ALA A 55 3.12 12.05 3.91
N ALA A 56 3.95 11.38 3.11
CA ALA A 56 4.91 10.41 3.61
C ALA A 56 5.93 11.06 4.55
N ALA A 57 6.44 12.22 4.17
CA ALA A 57 7.39 12.96 4.99
C ALA A 57 6.78 13.42 6.32
N ARG A 58 5.52 13.86 6.26
CA ARG A 58 4.82 14.41 7.42
C ARG A 58 4.37 13.32 8.39
N HIS A 59 3.80 12.24 7.88
CA HIS A 59 3.17 11.21 8.71
C HIS A 59 4.05 10.02 9.02
N ARG A 60 5.13 9.81 8.26
CA ARG A 60 6.06 8.69 8.45
C ARG A 60 5.32 7.36 8.62
N PRO A 61 4.59 6.91 7.59
CA PRO A 61 3.79 5.69 7.69
C PRO A 61 4.68 4.45 7.84
N ASP A 62 4.10 3.41 8.43
CA ASP A 62 4.74 2.09 8.47
C ASP A 62 4.64 1.39 7.12
N LEU A 63 3.59 1.70 6.37
CA LEU A 63 3.30 1.07 5.07
C LEU A 63 2.58 2.07 4.17
N MET A 64 2.88 2.00 2.89
CA MET A 64 2.13 2.73 1.86
C MET A 64 1.42 1.75 0.95
N ILE A 65 0.15 2.01 0.65
CA ILE A 65 -0.62 1.29 -0.36
C ILE A 65 -0.88 2.27 -1.49
N VAL A 66 -0.30 2.00 -2.65
CA VAL A 66 -0.16 3.00 -3.70
C VAL A 66 -0.77 2.52 -5.01
N ASP A 67 -1.74 3.27 -5.52
CA ASP A 67 -2.22 3.10 -6.88
C ASP A 67 -1.08 3.49 -7.83
N ALA A 68 -0.66 2.56 -8.68
CA ALA A 68 0.44 2.80 -9.60
C ALA A 68 0.12 3.88 -10.63
N ALA A 69 -1.16 4.01 -11.02
CA ALA A 69 -1.60 4.99 -12.01
C ALA A 69 -2.45 6.08 -11.35
N LEU A 70 -1.92 7.26 -11.24
CA LEU A 70 -2.62 8.42 -10.69
C LEU A 70 -3.00 9.38 -11.83
N ALA A 71 -4.09 10.14 -11.63
CA ALA A 71 -4.50 11.15 -12.59
C ALA A 71 -3.44 12.26 -12.75
N ARG A 72 -2.71 12.56 -11.66
CA ARG A 72 -1.61 13.54 -11.67
C ARG A 72 -0.36 12.90 -11.12
N GLY A 73 0.55 12.59 -12.02
CA GLY A 73 1.80 11.93 -11.68
C GLY A 73 1.66 10.41 -11.69
N SER A 74 2.59 9.74 -11.06
CA SER A 74 2.68 8.29 -11.01
C SER A 74 2.90 7.81 -9.59
N GLY A 75 2.21 6.75 -9.20
CA GLY A 75 2.44 6.10 -7.91
C GLY A 75 3.84 5.52 -7.80
N VAL A 76 4.36 4.96 -8.89
CA VAL A 76 5.73 4.41 -8.92
C VAL A 76 6.74 5.52 -8.70
N SER A 77 6.58 6.65 -9.40
CA SER A 77 7.47 7.79 -9.26
C SER A 77 7.41 8.39 -7.85
N ALA A 78 6.22 8.46 -7.27
CA ALA A 78 6.05 8.93 -5.89
C ALA A 78 6.85 8.08 -4.91
N VAL A 79 6.73 6.75 -5.02
CA VAL A 79 7.45 5.81 -4.15
C VAL A 79 8.96 5.97 -4.33
N GLU A 80 9.44 6.09 -5.56
CA GLU A 80 10.87 6.30 -5.81
C GLU A 80 11.40 7.54 -5.10
N GLU A 81 10.65 8.63 -5.16
CA GLU A 81 11.04 9.87 -4.49
C GLU A 81 10.99 9.73 -2.98
N ILE A 82 9.95 9.10 -2.44
CA ILE A 82 9.82 8.87 -0.99
C ILE A 82 11.00 8.02 -0.47
N LEU A 83 11.38 6.99 -1.20
CA LEU A 83 12.47 6.10 -0.79
C LEU A 83 13.84 6.77 -0.78
N ARG A 84 14.01 7.88 -1.46
CA ARG A 84 15.26 8.66 -1.37
C ARG A 84 15.50 9.22 0.01
N ALA A 85 14.42 9.51 0.75
CA ALA A 85 14.51 10.02 2.12
C ALA A 85 14.69 8.91 3.17
N GLY A 86 14.46 7.66 2.81
CA GLY A 86 14.62 6.52 3.69
C GLY A 86 13.68 5.39 3.31
N PRO A 87 13.93 4.17 3.81
CA PRO A 87 13.12 3.01 3.47
C PRO A 87 11.72 3.10 4.09
N VAL A 88 10.71 2.72 3.31
CA VAL A 88 9.32 2.60 3.76
C VAL A 88 8.72 1.38 3.08
N ALA A 89 8.10 0.50 3.85
CA ALA A 89 7.37 -0.63 3.29
C ALA A 89 6.25 -0.11 2.39
N HIS A 90 6.07 -0.74 1.24
CA HIS A 90 5.04 -0.31 0.28
C HIS A 90 4.59 -1.45 -0.59
N LEU A 91 3.37 -1.32 -1.11
CA LEU A 91 2.84 -2.19 -2.15
C LEU A 91 2.09 -1.35 -3.17
N PHE A 92 2.03 -1.85 -4.39
CA PHE A 92 1.29 -1.20 -5.47
C PHE A 92 -0.01 -1.96 -5.76
N VAL A 93 -1.02 -1.20 -6.13
CA VAL A 93 -2.27 -1.73 -6.66
C VAL A 93 -2.37 -1.26 -8.11
N SER A 94 -2.60 -2.17 -9.04
CA SER A 94 -2.57 -1.83 -10.46
C SER A 94 -3.54 -2.66 -11.28
N GLY A 95 -4.14 -2.03 -12.30
CA GLY A 95 -4.87 -2.76 -13.33
C GLY A 95 -3.92 -3.47 -14.29
N ASP A 96 -2.65 -3.10 -14.30
CA ASP A 96 -1.60 -3.69 -15.14
C ASP A 96 -0.33 -3.95 -14.33
N PRO A 97 -0.31 -5.02 -13.51
CA PRO A 97 0.84 -5.34 -12.68
C PRO A 97 2.14 -5.55 -13.46
N GLY A 98 2.05 -6.03 -14.68
CA GLY A 98 3.23 -6.26 -15.52
C GLY A 98 4.02 -4.99 -15.79
N THR A 99 3.33 -3.88 -16.01
CA THR A 99 3.96 -2.58 -16.23
C THR A 99 4.73 -2.14 -14.97
N VAL A 100 4.13 -2.31 -13.80
CA VAL A 100 4.78 -1.95 -12.53
C VAL A 100 6.00 -2.83 -12.29
N GLN A 101 5.87 -4.13 -12.50
CA GLN A 101 6.98 -5.08 -12.31
C GLN A 101 8.13 -4.84 -13.28
N ALA A 102 7.83 -4.36 -14.49
CA ALA A 102 8.89 -3.99 -15.44
C ALA A 102 9.72 -2.81 -14.92
N LEU A 103 9.09 -1.87 -14.23
CA LEU A 103 9.77 -0.71 -13.63
C LEU A 103 10.41 -1.03 -12.29
N ARG A 104 9.79 -1.91 -11.52
CA ARG A 104 10.23 -2.28 -10.17
C ARG A 104 10.11 -3.79 -10.00
N PRO A 105 11.11 -4.58 -10.46
CA PRO A 105 10.99 -6.05 -10.50
C PRO A 105 10.72 -6.74 -9.16
N ASN A 106 11.17 -6.14 -8.07
CA ASN A 106 11.01 -6.74 -6.73
C ASN A 106 9.82 -6.16 -5.96
N ALA A 107 9.03 -5.29 -6.58
CA ALA A 107 7.90 -4.66 -5.91
C ALA A 107 6.78 -5.66 -5.64
N VAL A 108 6.11 -5.48 -4.50
CA VAL A 108 4.87 -6.19 -4.21
C VAL A 108 3.75 -5.48 -4.95
N VAL A 109 3.06 -6.20 -5.82
CA VAL A 109 1.99 -5.64 -6.66
C VAL A 109 0.78 -6.56 -6.61
N ILE A 110 -0.41 -5.98 -6.40
CA ILE A 110 -1.65 -6.72 -6.53
C ILE A 110 -2.50 -6.14 -7.67
N ARG A 111 -3.21 -7.01 -8.36
CA ARG A 111 -4.04 -6.65 -9.51
C ARG A 111 -5.43 -6.17 -9.06
N LYS A 112 -5.91 -5.11 -9.65
CA LYS A 112 -7.30 -4.66 -9.51
C LYS A 112 -8.22 -5.47 -10.43
N PRO A 113 -9.40 -5.89 -9.96
CA PRO A 113 -9.88 -5.84 -8.59
C PRO A 113 -9.21 -6.91 -7.73
N PHE A 114 -9.07 -6.64 -6.44
CA PHE A 114 -8.45 -7.60 -5.51
C PHE A 114 -9.43 -8.00 -4.40
N ARG A 115 -9.15 -9.15 -3.79
CA ARG A 115 -9.90 -9.64 -2.63
C ARG A 115 -9.16 -9.25 -1.36
N GLU A 116 -9.89 -9.21 -0.25
CA GLU A 116 -9.33 -8.88 1.05
C GLU A 116 -8.12 -9.77 1.40
N ARG A 117 -8.18 -11.07 1.11
CA ARG A 117 -7.06 -12.01 1.32
C ARG A 117 -5.81 -11.60 0.57
N GLU A 118 -5.98 -11.15 -0.65
CA GLU A 118 -4.85 -10.73 -1.48
C GLU A 118 -4.20 -9.48 -0.89
N LEU A 119 -5.00 -8.57 -0.35
CA LEU A 119 -4.50 -7.38 0.32
C LEU A 119 -3.73 -7.75 1.59
N VAL A 120 -4.28 -8.63 2.43
CA VAL A 120 -3.60 -9.10 3.65
C VAL A 120 -2.26 -9.73 3.32
N SER A 121 -2.22 -10.62 2.32
CA SER A 121 -0.99 -11.28 1.89
C SER A 121 0.03 -10.28 1.36
N ALA A 122 -0.42 -9.30 0.58
CA ALA A 122 0.46 -8.27 0.04
C ALA A 122 1.04 -7.38 1.13
N ILE A 123 0.25 -7.05 2.15
CA ILE A 123 0.74 -6.28 3.31
C ILE A 123 1.84 -7.05 4.03
N GLU A 124 1.64 -8.33 4.31
CA GLU A 124 2.67 -9.17 4.92
C GLU A 124 3.94 -9.20 4.08
N SER A 125 3.79 -9.40 2.78
CA SER A 125 4.94 -9.44 1.87
C SER A 125 5.71 -8.12 1.86
N ALA A 126 5.01 -7.00 1.86
CA ALA A 126 5.63 -5.68 1.86
C ALA A 126 6.39 -5.41 3.16
N ILE A 127 5.81 -5.77 4.29
CA ILE A 127 6.45 -5.61 5.60
C ILE A 127 7.68 -6.50 5.72
N ASN A 128 7.58 -7.76 5.28
CA ASN A 128 8.71 -8.70 5.31
C ASN A 128 9.86 -8.25 4.40
N ALA A 129 9.54 -7.73 3.22
CA ALA A 129 10.55 -7.22 2.30
C ALA A 129 11.30 -6.03 2.89
N ALA A 130 10.60 -5.12 3.56
CA ALA A 130 11.21 -3.97 4.20
C ALA A 130 12.10 -4.38 5.39
N ALA A 131 11.70 -5.40 6.14
CA ALA A 131 12.46 -5.91 7.27
C ALA A 131 13.79 -6.57 6.84
N VAL A 132 13.81 -7.18 5.66
CA VAL A 132 14.99 -7.87 5.12
C VAL A 132 15.94 -6.88 4.43
N GLY A 133 15.36 -5.87 3.82
CA GLY A 133 16.13 -4.88 3.07
C GLY A 133 16.66 -3.80 3.95
#